data_295f0a430db58ac3ed76e45dead18718
#
_entry.id   295f0a430db58ac3ed76e45dead18718
#
_cell.length_a   1.000
_cell.length_b   1.000
_cell.length_c   1.000
_cell.angle_alpha   90.00
_cell.angle_beta   90.00
_cell.angle_gamma   90.00
#
_symmetry.space_group_name_H-M   'P 1'
#
loop_
_entity.id
_entity.type
_entity.pdbx_description
1 polymer ?
#
loop_
_entity_poly.entity_id
_entity_poly.type
_entity_poly.pdbx_seq_one_letter_code
_entity_poly.pdbx_strand_id
1 'polypeptide(L)'
;MKKLLTTSALVMGLANGAMADGDAISIGVFLGFTGPIESLVANMGPAAETAIAEVNASGKFMGGKEVTSVRADTTCVDSAAATAAAERLITSDKVSGIVGGDCSGVTTATLTNVAMPNGMVMISPSATSPALSSVEDNGLFFRTAPSDARQGSVMTNVIMERGVKTVALTYTNNDYGKGLADSFQNAFEAAGGTVTIAASHEDGKADYSAEVGALAAAGGDVLVVAGYLDQGGKGIIQGSLDTGAFETFVLPDGMVGDSLPAAIGSDLNGSFGQVPGTDSEGAGKFAAMAQGYDGTSPFAAESYDAAALILLAMQAAGSSNPADYKGKVMDVANAPGEKILPGELGKALEILAAGGEVDYVGASNVELIGAGESAGNYREIEIAGEAVTTVKFR
;
A
#
# COMPACT_ATOMS: atom_id res chain seq x y z
N MET A 1 -48.51 73.53 -6.43
CA MET A 1 -48.64 72.22 -7.09
C MET A 1 -47.23 71.69 -7.30
N LYS A 2 -46.76 70.87 -6.39
CA LYS A 2 -45.41 70.20 -6.49
C LYS A 2 -45.64 68.72 -6.71
N LYS A 3 -45.20 68.22 -7.89
CA LYS A 3 -45.24 66.81 -8.23
C LYS A 3 -44.03 66.08 -7.55
N LEU A 4 -44.31 65.13 -6.72
CA LEU A 4 -43.27 64.14 -6.21
C LEU A 4 -43.09 63.06 -7.28
N LEU A 5 -41.86 62.87 -7.73
CA LEU A 5 -41.42 61.71 -8.49
C LEU A 5 -40.87 60.68 -7.51
N THR A 6 -41.50 59.52 -7.41
CA THR A 6 -41.00 58.37 -6.67
C THR A 6 -40.17 57.50 -7.61
N THR A 7 -38.88 57.41 -7.32
CA THR A 7 -37.95 56.51 -8.02
C THR A 7 -37.89 55.18 -7.25
N SER A 8 -38.42 54.11 -7.87
CA SER A 8 -38.32 52.75 -7.36
C SER A 8 -36.94 52.19 -7.75
N ALA A 9 -36.08 51.95 -6.75
CA ALA A 9 -34.84 51.21 -6.93
C ALA A 9 -35.13 49.72 -6.87
N LEU A 10 -34.85 49.01 -7.98
CA LEU A 10 -34.92 47.56 -8.12
C LEU A 10 -33.62 46.99 -7.53
N VAL A 11 -33.66 46.40 -6.33
CA VAL A 11 -32.56 45.68 -5.73
C VAL A 11 -32.55 44.27 -6.32
N MET A 12 -31.65 44.00 -7.28
CA MET A 12 -31.31 42.64 -7.68
C MET A 12 -30.53 41.99 -6.53
N GLY A 13 -31.19 41.11 -5.80
CA GLY A 13 -30.52 40.21 -4.84
C GLY A 13 -29.71 39.18 -5.62
N LEU A 14 -28.38 39.25 -5.51
CA LEU A 14 -27.47 38.14 -5.82
C LEU A 14 -27.74 37.03 -4.79
N ALA A 15 -28.48 36.00 -5.23
CA ALA A 15 -28.55 34.76 -4.49
C ALA A 15 -27.16 34.09 -4.58
N ASN A 16 -26.34 34.34 -3.59
CA ASN A 16 -25.22 33.41 -3.32
C ASN A 16 -25.89 32.07 -2.97
N GLY A 17 -25.83 31.13 -3.87
CA GLY A 17 -26.13 29.75 -3.57
C GLY A 17 -25.10 29.29 -2.51
N ALA A 18 -25.55 29.21 -1.26
CA ALA A 18 -24.85 28.43 -0.25
C ALA A 18 -24.85 27.00 -0.81
N MET A 19 -23.69 26.53 -1.26
CA MET A 19 -23.44 25.10 -1.43
C MET A 19 -23.73 24.47 -0.07
N ALA A 20 -24.66 23.54 -0.05
CA ALA A 20 -24.99 22.81 1.16
C ALA A 20 -23.72 22.01 1.55
N ASP A 21 -23.20 22.32 2.74
CA ASP A 21 -22.03 21.65 3.39
C ASP A 21 -22.39 20.23 3.87
N GLY A 22 -23.19 19.49 3.11
CA GLY A 22 -23.84 18.26 3.54
C GLY A 22 -23.58 17.00 2.70
N ASP A 23 -22.82 17.07 1.59
CA ASP A 23 -22.78 15.97 0.64
C ASP A 23 -21.39 15.45 0.22
N ALA A 24 -20.29 15.94 0.79
CA ALA A 24 -18.95 15.41 0.52
C ALA A 24 -18.78 14.02 1.13
N ILE A 25 -18.19 13.10 0.37
CA ILE A 25 -17.86 11.75 0.84
C ILE A 25 -16.41 11.76 1.30
N SER A 26 -16.15 11.35 2.55
CA SER A 26 -14.80 11.31 3.10
C SER A 26 -14.20 9.91 3.00
N ILE A 27 -12.95 9.82 2.55
CA ILE A 27 -12.14 8.61 2.51
C ILE A 27 -10.98 8.74 3.50
N GLY A 28 -10.80 7.75 4.36
CA GLY A 28 -9.64 7.68 5.25
C GLY A 28 -8.39 7.24 4.47
N VAL A 29 -7.30 8.00 4.57
CA VAL A 29 -5.96 7.58 4.12
C VAL A 29 -5.18 7.23 5.39
N PHE A 30 -5.16 5.94 5.70
CA PHE A 30 -4.71 5.37 6.96
C PHE A 30 -3.39 4.61 6.76
N LEU A 31 -2.29 5.33 6.87
CA LEU A 31 -0.92 4.87 6.58
C LEU A 31 0.04 5.34 7.68
N GLY A 32 1.22 4.69 7.80
CA GLY A 32 2.27 5.04 8.76
C GLY A 32 3.04 6.28 8.34
N PHE A 33 2.43 7.44 8.51
CA PHE A 33 3.08 8.72 8.22
C PHE A 33 4.27 8.99 9.14
N THR A 34 4.38 8.23 10.22
CA THR A 34 5.57 8.10 11.07
C THR A 34 5.90 6.63 11.26
N GLY A 35 7.17 6.30 11.57
CA GLY A 35 7.61 4.94 11.87
C GLY A 35 8.56 4.34 10.84
N PRO A 36 8.69 2.99 10.82
CA PRO A 36 9.80 2.33 10.14
C PRO A 36 9.72 2.28 8.61
N ILE A 37 8.65 2.80 7.98
CA ILE A 37 8.49 2.92 6.52
C ILE A 37 8.02 4.32 6.09
N GLU A 38 8.25 5.34 6.92
CA GLU A 38 7.78 6.70 6.62
C GLU A 38 8.25 7.23 5.27
N SER A 39 9.46 6.83 4.82
CA SER A 39 10.00 7.21 3.51
C SER A 39 9.19 6.66 2.33
N LEU A 40 8.58 5.48 2.45
CA LEU A 40 7.66 4.92 1.46
C LEU A 40 6.30 5.63 1.51
N VAL A 41 5.77 5.83 2.71
CA VAL A 41 4.47 6.45 2.93
C VAL A 41 4.42 7.89 2.41
N ALA A 42 5.57 8.58 2.38
CA ALA A 42 5.70 9.90 1.74
C ALA A 42 5.22 9.91 0.27
N ASN A 43 5.28 8.78 -0.44
CA ASN A 43 4.78 8.61 -1.81
C ASN A 43 3.38 7.94 -1.85
N MET A 44 3.09 7.03 -0.93
CA MET A 44 1.83 6.27 -0.89
C MET A 44 0.62 7.17 -0.59
N GLY A 45 0.73 8.06 0.40
CA GLY A 45 -0.35 8.98 0.75
C GLY A 45 -0.79 9.87 -0.41
N PRO A 46 0.13 10.63 -1.04
CA PRO A 46 -0.17 11.42 -2.22
C PRO A 46 -0.70 10.59 -3.41
N ALA A 47 -0.25 9.35 -3.56
CA ALA A 47 -0.73 8.46 -4.61
C ALA A 47 -2.23 8.13 -4.44
N ALA A 48 -2.67 7.76 -3.24
CA ALA A 48 -4.09 7.56 -2.94
C ALA A 48 -4.91 8.83 -3.18
N GLU A 49 -4.38 9.99 -2.78
CA GLU A 49 -5.03 11.28 -2.99
C GLU A 49 -5.08 11.68 -4.48
N THR A 50 -4.16 11.19 -5.32
CA THR A 50 -4.19 11.39 -6.77
C THR A 50 -5.42 10.72 -7.40
N ALA A 51 -5.81 9.52 -6.99
CA ALA A 51 -7.04 8.87 -7.45
C ALA A 51 -8.29 9.66 -7.02
N ILE A 52 -8.32 10.18 -5.80
CA ILE A 52 -9.42 11.04 -5.30
C ILE A 52 -9.50 12.33 -6.14
N ALA A 53 -8.36 12.95 -6.42
CA ALA A 53 -8.30 14.16 -7.24
C ALA A 53 -8.78 13.92 -8.67
N GLU A 54 -8.43 12.79 -9.28
CA GLU A 54 -8.88 12.40 -10.62
C GLU A 54 -10.41 12.21 -10.65
N VAL A 55 -10.96 11.51 -9.65
CA VAL A 55 -12.42 11.35 -9.52
C VAL A 55 -13.12 12.69 -9.40
N ASN A 56 -12.64 13.58 -8.55
CA ASN A 56 -13.18 14.93 -8.38
C ASN A 56 -13.10 15.77 -9.66
N ALA A 57 -11.95 15.71 -10.36
CA ALA A 57 -11.77 16.45 -11.61
C ALA A 57 -12.76 16.01 -12.70
N SER A 58 -13.25 14.77 -12.66
CA SER A 58 -14.27 14.28 -13.59
C SER A 58 -15.64 14.93 -13.40
N GLY A 59 -15.98 15.32 -12.17
CA GLY A 59 -17.32 15.83 -11.79
C GLY A 59 -18.44 14.79 -11.92
N LYS A 60 -18.14 13.49 -12.04
CA LYS A 60 -19.11 12.44 -12.39
C LYS A 60 -19.45 11.50 -11.24
N PHE A 61 -18.70 11.54 -10.14
CA PHE A 61 -18.87 10.63 -9.03
C PHE A 61 -20.23 10.82 -8.35
N MET A 62 -21.06 9.78 -8.33
CA MET A 62 -22.36 9.72 -7.66
C MET A 62 -23.24 10.98 -7.91
N GLY A 63 -23.30 11.42 -9.18
CA GLY A 63 -24.08 12.60 -9.56
C GLY A 63 -23.41 13.94 -9.27
N GLY A 64 -22.09 13.97 -9.14
CA GLY A 64 -21.29 15.18 -8.93
C GLY A 64 -20.91 15.43 -7.47
N LYS A 65 -21.00 14.40 -6.61
CA LYS A 65 -20.54 14.50 -5.22
C LYS A 65 -19.02 14.68 -5.17
N GLU A 66 -18.56 15.52 -4.25
CA GLU A 66 -17.15 15.71 -3.98
C GLU A 66 -16.63 14.63 -3.03
N VAL A 67 -15.37 14.22 -3.21
CA VAL A 67 -14.67 13.29 -2.34
C VAL A 67 -13.53 14.03 -1.63
N THR A 68 -13.43 13.86 -0.32
CA THR A 68 -12.34 14.41 0.50
C THR A 68 -11.51 13.29 1.10
N SER A 69 -10.21 13.54 1.35
CA SER A 69 -9.34 12.63 2.09
C SER A 69 -9.14 13.10 3.52
N VAL A 70 -9.06 12.15 4.47
CA VAL A 70 -8.69 12.41 5.86
C VAL A 70 -7.52 11.49 6.21
N ARG A 71 -6.34 12.08 6.43
CA ARG A 71 -5.16 11.32 6.84
C ARG A 71 -5.22 10.90 8.31
N ALA A 72 -4.80 9.67 8.58
CA ALA A 72 -4.59 9.17 9.94
C ALA A 72 -3.35 8.28 9.98
N ASP A 73 -2.54 8.45 11.03
CA ASP A 73 -1.26 7.77 11.18
C ASP A 73 -1.45 6.41 11.85
N THR A 74 -0.97 5.34 11.19
CA THR A 74 -0.94 3.99 11.77
C THR A 74 0.28 3.76 12.65
N THR A 75 1.30 4.60 12.54
CA THR A 75 2.64 4.38 13.10
C THR A 75 3.36 3.09 12.64
N CYS A 76 2.70 2.24 11.86
CA CYS A 76 3.16 0.93 11.38
C CYS A 76 3.34 -0.13 12.49
N VAL A 77 3.76 0.23 13.71
CA VAL A 77 4.15 -0.73 14.76
C VAL A 77 3.32 -0.64 16.05
N ASP A 78 2.65 0.48 16.33
CA ASP A 78 1.82 0.65 17.53
C ASP A 78 0.34 0.35 17.22
N SER A 79 -0.08 -0.88 17.49
CA SER A 79 -1.47 -1.30 17.26
C SER A 79 -2.50 -0.54 18.09
N ALA A 80 -2.12 0.00 19.27
CA ALA A 80 -3.04 0.79 20.11
C ALA A 80 -3.25 2.17 19.50
N ALA A 81 -2.17 2.84 19.04
CA ALA A 81 -2.28 4.12 18.34
C ALA A 81 -3.05 3.95 17.01
N ALA A 82 -2.78 2.90 16.25
CA ALA A 82 -3.47 2.61 14.99
C ALA A 82 -4.97 2.39 15.19
N THR A 83 -5.39 1.57 16.16
CA THR A 83 -6.81 1.34 16.43
C THR A 83 -7.52 2.60 16.87
N ALA A 84 -6.90 3.44 17.73
CA ALA A 84 -7.47 4.72 18.14
C ALA A 84 -7.63 5.70 16.94
N ALA A 85 -6.65 5.74 16.04
CA ALA A 85 -6.72 6.56 14.83
C ALA A 85 -7.83 6.09 13.87
N ALA A 86 -8.00 4.77 13.70
CA ALA A 86 -9.09 4.21 12.89
C ALA A 86 -10.47 4.45 13.52
N GLU A 87 -10.61 4.32 14.84
CA GLU A 87 -11.85 4.69 15.55
C GLU A 87 -12.22 6.15 15.30
N ARG A 88 -11.24 7.06 15.32
CA ARG A 88 -11.46 8.48 15.01
C ARG A 88 -11.96 8.66 13.58
N LEU A 89 -11.34 8.03 12.59
CA LEU A 89 -11.78 8.09 11.20
C LEU A 89 -13.25 7.69 11.03
N ILE A 90 -13.67 6.60 11.70
CA ILE A 90 -15.03 6.07 11.58
C ILE A 90 -16.03 6.89 12.40
N THR A 91 -15.71 7.20 13.67
CA THR A 91 -16.68 7.75 14.59
C THR A 91 -16.77 9.27 14.56
N SER A 92 -15.66 9.96 14.33
CA SER A 92 -15.55 11.43 14.34
C SER A 92 -15.53 11.99 12.93
N ASP A 93 -14.63 11.50 12.07
CA ASP A 93 -14.44 12.01 10.73
C ASP A 93 -15.47 11.44 9.73
N LYS A 94 -16.22 10.37 10.13
CA LYS A 94 -17.32 9.78 9.36
C LYS A 94 -16.91 9.33 7.96
N VAL A 95 -15.72 8.76 7.82
CA VAL A 95 -15.27 8.24 6.52
C VAL A 95 -16.17 7.11 6.04
N SER A 96 -16.30 7.00 4.72
CA SER A 96 -17.13 6.00 4.05
C SER A 96 -16.33 4.79 3.57
N GLY A 97 -15.00 4.83 3.65
CA GLY A 97 -14.07 3.77 3.29
C GLY A 97 -12.65 4.14 3.74
N ILE A 98 -11.77 3.16 3.86
CA ILE A 98 -10.39 3.35 4.32
C ILE A 98 -9.42 2.76 3.31
N VAL A 99 -8.53 3.59 2.77
CA VAL A 99 -7.30 3.16 2.10
C VAL A 99 -6.26 2.92 3.19
N GLY A 100 -5.89 1.66 3.40
CA GLY A 100 -4.98 1.30 4.50
C GLY A 100 -5.50 0.07 5.30
N GLY A 101 -4.90 -0.33 6.41
CA GLY A 101 -3.54 0.03 6.89
C GLY A 101 -2.43 -0.47 5.99
N ASP A 102 -1.25 0.02 6.26
CA ASP A 102 -0.05 -0.29 5.49
C ASP A 102 0.74 -1.51 6.02
N CYS A 103 1.08 -1.53 7.30
CA CYS A 103 1.84 -2.60 7.92
C CYS A 103 0.91 -3.69 8.46
N SER A 104 1.26 -4.97 8.25
CA SER A 104 0.35 -6.11 8.48
C SER A 104 -0.16 -6.20 9.93
N GLY A 105 0.68 -5.99 10.95
CA GLY A 105 0.28 -6.11 12.34
C GLY A 105 -0.79 -5.06 12.75
N VAL A 106 -0.57 -3.79 12.40
CA VAL A 106 -1.56 -2.73 12.66
C VAL A 106 -2.81 -2.89 11.80
N THR A 107 -2.68 -3.44 10.59
CA THR A 107 -3.81 -3.77 9.72
C THR A 107 -4.68 -4.86 10.35
N THR A 108 -4.08 -5.96 10.82
CA THR A 108 -4.79 -7.05 11.51
C THR A 108 -5.52 -6.52 12.74
N ALA A 109 -4.84 -5.73 13.57
CA ALA A 109 -5.41 -5.17 14.78
C ALA A 109 -6.58 -4.22 14.49
N THR A 110 -6.44 -3.33 13.51
CA THR A 110 -7.47 -2.38 13.11
C THR A 110 -8.66 -3.08 12.45
N LEU A 111 -8.39 -4.03 11.56
CA LEU A 111 -9.45 -4.81 10.88
C LEU A 111 -10.34 -5.52 11.91
N THR A 112 -9.73 -6.27 12.83
CA THR A 112 -10.47 -7.10 13.78
C THR A 112 -11.16 -6.29 14.88
N ASN A 113 -10.50 -5.27 15.41
CA ASN A 113 -10.99 -4.55 16.58
C ASN A 113 -11.86 -3.33 16.24
N VAL A 114 -11.71 -2.76 15.02
CA VAL A 114 -12.39 -1.50 14.65
C VAL A 114 -13.19 -1.65 13.37
N ALA A 115 -12.61 -2.05 12.25
CA ALA A 115 -13.29 -2.03 10.96
C ALA A 115 -14.43 -3.06 10.89
N MET A 116 -14.19 -4.30 11.26
CA MET A 116 -15.21 -5.36 11.25
C MET A 116 -16.40 -5.04 12.19
N PRO A 117 -16.19 -4.64 13.46
CA PRO A 117 -17.30 -4.26 14.33
C PRO A 117 -18.15 -3.10 13.82
N ASN A 118 -17.56 -2.19 13.05
CA ASN A 118 -18.24 -1.04 12.47
C ASN A 118 -18.72 -1.26 11.02
N GLY A 119 -18.45 -2.43 10.44
CA GLY A 119 -18.81 -2.74 9.06
C GLY A 119 -18.08 -1.89 8.02
N MET A 120 -16.87 -1.40 8.32
CA MET A 120 -16.07 -0.51 7.48
C MET A 120 -15.22 -1.30 6.48
N VAL A 121 -15.28 -0.91 5.21
CA VAL A 121 -14.40 -1.46 4.16
C VAL A 121 -13.00 -0.85 4.28
N MET A 122 -11.99 -1.71 4.25
CA MET A 122 -10.57 -1.36 4.18
C MET A 122 -9.94 -1.99 2.94
N ILE A 123 -9.22 -1.18 2.15
CA ILE A 123 -8.36 -1.69 1.07
C ILE A 123 -6.91 -1.29 1.38
N SER A 124 -6.10 -2.30 1.70
CA SER A 124 -4.69 -2.10 2.05
C SER A 124 -3.82 -2.05 0.79
N PRO A 125 -2.93 -1.05 0.66
CA PRO A 125 -1.96 -1.01 -0.43
C PRO A 125 -0.72 -1.89 -0.18
N SER A 126 -0.41 -2.29 1.06
CA SER A 126 0.90 -2.85 1.39
C SER A 126 0.95 -3.83 2.58
N ALA A 127 -0.19 -4.19 3.17
CA ALA A 127 -0.22 -5.22 4.20
C ALA A 127 -0.20 -6.61 3.56
N THR A 128 0.96 -7.27 3.59
CA THR A 128 1.26 -8.46 2.80
C THR A 128 1.18 -9.79 3.57
N SER A 129 1.09 -9.78 4.91
CA SER A 129 1.08 -11.01 5.72
C SER A 129 0.09 -12.05 5.19
N PRO A 130 0.49 -13.34 5.08
CA PRO A 130 -0.42 -14.42 4.67
C PRO A 130 -1.59 -14.63 5.63
N ALA A 131 -1.44 -14.21 6.89
CA ALA A 131 -2.52 -14.32 7.88
C ALA A 131 -3.76 -13.53 7.46
N LEU A 132 -3.58 -12.39 6.78
CA LEU A 132 -4.69 -11.57 6.28
C LEU A 132 -5.54 -12.26 5.21
N SER A 133 -5.00 -13.23 4.46
CA SER A 133 -5.76 -14.02 3.47
C SER A 133 -6.77 -14.97 4.11
N SER A 134 -6.67 -15.24 5.42
CA SER A 134 -7.50 -16.22 6.14
C SER A 134 -8.37 -15.59 7.23
N VAL A 135 -8.37 -14.28 7.39
CA VAL A 135 -9.28 -13.60 8.33
C VAL A 135 -10.71 -13.69 7.81
N GLU A 136 -11.62 -14.10 8.66
CA GLU A 136 -13.07 -14.07 8.36
C GLU A 136 -13.59 -12.64 8.50
N ASP A 137 -13.34 -11.82 7.50
CA ASP A 137 -13.55 -10.35 7.50
C ASP A 137 -14.95 -9.91 7.04
N ASN A 138 -15.84 -10.84 6.72
CA ASN A 138 -17.18 -10.57 6.17
C ASN A 138 -17.16 -9.80 4.84
N GLY A 139 -16.10 -9.89 4.04
CA GLY A 139 -15.92 -9.17 2.79
C GLY A 139 -15.67 -7.67 3.00
N LEU A 140 -15.02 -7.30 4.08
CA LEU A 140 -14.69 -5.91 4.43
C LEU A 140 -13.22 -5.57 4.20
N PHE A 141 -12.36 -6.56 3.99
CA PHE A 141 -10.94 -6.36 3.75
C PHE A 141 -10.53 -6.81 2.36
N PHE A 142 -9.76 -5.95 1.69
CA PHE A 142 -9.12 -6.22 0.40
C PHE A 142 -7.69 -5.67 0.45
N ARG A 143 -6.85 -6.11 -0.49
CA ARG A 143 -5.50 -5.56 -0.65
C ARG A 143 -5.06 -5.54 -2.11
N THR A 144 -4.50 -4.43 -2.53
CA THR A 144 -3.91 -4.27 -3.86
C THR A 144 -2.48 -4.80 -3.91
N ALA A 145 -1.84 -5.05 -2.76
CA ALA A 145 -0.59 -5.80 -2.67
C ALA A 145 -0.84 -7.32 -2.68
N PRO A 146 0.10 -8.11 -3.24
CA PRO A 146 0.06 -9.57 -3.18
C PRO A 146 0.43 -10.11 -1.78
N SER A 147 0.07 -11.37 -1.51
CA SER A 147 0.45 -12.05 -0.27
C SER A 147 1.93 -12.43 -0.22
N ASP A 148 2.52 -12.39 0.97
CA ASP A 148 3.89 -12.89 1.24
C ASP A 148 4.05 -14.40 0.98
N ALA A 149 2.96 -15.15 0.93
CA ALA A 149 3.00 -16.54 0.47
C ALA A 149 3.51 -16.63 -0.99
N ARG A 150 3.10 -15.67 -1.85
CA ARG A 150 3.65 -15.54 -3.21
C ARG A 150 5.04 -14.92 -3.19
N GLN A 151 5.26 -13.88 -2.38
CA GLN A 151 6.57 -13.21 -2.30
C GLN A 151 7.69 -14.20 -1.92
N GLY A 152 7.46 -15.07 -0.90
CA GLY A 152 8.42 -16.08 -0.50
C GLY A 152 8.84 -17.01 -1.64
N SER A 153 7.89 -17.39 -2.52
CA SER A 153 8.19 -18.18 -3.73
C SER A 153 9.01 -17.39 -4.76
N VAL A 154 8.68 -16.11 -4.97
CA VAL A 154 9.44 -15.23 -5.89
C VAL A 154 10.84 -14.99 -5.36
N MET A 155 11.01 -14.70 -4.06
CA MET A 155 12.31 -14.57 -3.40
C MET A 155 13.17 -15.82 -3.60
N THR A 156 12.59 -16.99 -3.36
CA THR A 156 13.27 -18.28 -3.56
C THR A 156 13.82 -18.39 -4.98
N ASN A 157 12.99 -18.09 -5.99
CA ASN A 157 13.43 -18.14 -7.39
C ASN A 157 14.58 -17.17 -7.68
N VAL A 158 14.49 -15.93 -7.19
CA VAL A 158 15.55 -14.91 -7.37
C VAL A 158 16.87 -15.37 -6.76
N ILE A 159 16.83 -15.90 -5.53
CA ILE A 159 18.01 -16.35 -4.79
C ILE A 159 18.63 -17.58 -5.47
N MET A 160 17.82 -18.58 -5.84
CA MET A 160 18.28 -19.82 -6.48
C MET A 160 18.85 -19.57 -7.89
N GLU A 161 18.26 -18.66 -8.68
CA GLU A 161 18.78 -18.25 -10.01
C GLU A 161 20.19 -17.61 -9.88
N ARG A 162 20.48 -16.93 -8.76
CA ARG A 162 21.81 -16.36 -8.47
C ARG A 162 22.81 -17.37 -7.92
N GLY A 163 22.40 -18.65 -7.76
CA GLY A 163 23.27 -19.74 -7.32
C GLY A 163 23.52 -19.82 -5.82
N VAL A 164 22.85 -18.98 -5.02
CA VAL A 164 22.91 -18.97 -3.54
C VAL A 164 22.28 -20.26 -2.99
N LYS A 165 22.95 -20.88 -2.01
CA LYS A 165 22.52 -22.16 -1.43
C LYS A 165 22.21 -22.06 0.06
N THR A 166 22.85 -21.15 0.76
CA THR A 166 22.70 -20.98 2.20
C THR A 166 22.40 -19.52 2.53
N VAL A 167 21.42 -19.27 3.39
CA VAL A 167 21.06 -17.93 3.82
C VAL A 167 20.95 -17.86 5.33
N ALA A 168 21.42 -16.77 5.93
CA ALA A 168 20.90 -16.33 7.22
C ALA A 168 19.66 -15.49 6.98
N LEU A 169 18.66 -15.58 7.86
CA LEU A 169 17.41 -14.86 7.77
C LEU A 169 17.15 -14.11 9.07
N THR A 170 16.91 -12.81 8.96
CA THR A 170 16.36 -12.02 10.06
C THR A 170 15.04 -11.39 9.66
N TYR A 171 14.14 -11.19 10.64
CA TYR A 171 12.83 -10.63 10.37
C TYR A 171 12.36 -9.73 11.52
N THR A 172 11.64 -8.65 11.19
CA THR A 172 11.00 -7.80 12.20
C THR A 172 9.95 -8.59 12.97
N ASN A 173 9.94 -8.44 14.31
CA ASN A 173 9.12 -9.24 15.22
C ASN A 173 7.65 -8.79 15.21
N ASN A 174 6.98 -8.97 14.07
CA ASN A 174 5.56 -8.69 13.88
C ASN A 174 4.93 -9.62 12.82
N ASP A 175 3.64 -9.43 12.52
CA ASP A 175 2.88 -10.27 11.58
C ASP A 175 3.47 -10.29 10.18
N TYR A 176 4.04 -9.15 9.70
CA TYR A 176 4.70 -9.05 8.40
C TYR A 176 5.97 -9.89 8.39
N GLY A 177 6.94 -9.53 9.25
CA GLY A 177 8.25 -10.16 9.22
C GLY A 177 8.18 -11.66 9.44
N LYS A 178 7.36 -12.11 10.41
CA LYS A 178 7.18 -13.53 10.68
C LYS A 178 6.48 -14.24 9.51
N GLY A 179 5.42 -13.68 8.96
CA GLY A 179 4.69 -14.28 7.85
C GLY A 179 5.53 -14.46 6.60
N LEU A 180 6.33 -13.44 6.24
CA LEU A 180 7.26 -13.49 5.12
C LEU A 180 8.41 -14.46 5.39
N ALA A 181 9.01 -14.43 6.60
CA ALA A 181 10.09 -15.34 6.97
C ALA A 181 9.65 -16.81 6.87
N ASP A 182 8.50 -17.15 7.44
CA ASP A 182 7.94 -18.52 7.38
C ASP A 182 7.67 -18.94 5.91
N SER A 183 7.07 -18.06 5.10
CA SER A 183 6.77 -18.32 3.69
C SER A 183 8.03 -18.53 2.86
N PHE A 184 9.02 -17.67 3.04
CA PHE A 184 10.30 -17.77 2.36
C PHE A 184 11.07 -19.03 2.80
N GLN A 185 11.24 -19.27 4.09
CA GLN A 185 11.96 -20.43 4.60
C GLN A 185 11.38 -21.73 4.05
N ASN A 186 10.05 -21.90 4.12
CA ASN A 186 9.38 -23.08 3.60
C ASN A 186 9.63 -23.28 2.09
N ALA A 187 9.53 -22.21 1.31
CA ALA A 187 9.75 -22.27 -0.14
C ALA A 187 11.22 -22.55 -0.49
N PHE A 188 12.17 -21.89 0.21
CA PHE A 188 13.60 -22.02 -0.06
C PHE A 188 14.12 -23.41 0.31
N GLU A 189 13.73 -23.95 1.47
CA GLU A 189 14.09 -25.30 1.89
C GLU A 189 13.46 -26.37 0.98
N ALA A 190 12.20 -26.19 0.56
CA ALA A 190 11.58 -27.07 -0.43
C ALA A 190 12.28 -27.07 -1.78
N ALA A 191 12.91 -25.95 -2.16
CA ALA A 191 13.73 -25.82 -3.37
C ALA A 191 15.17 -26.36 -3.21
N GLY A 192 15.54 -26.88 -2.02
CA GLY A 192 16.85 -27.45 -1.72
C GLY A 192 17.87 -26.44 -1.20
N GLY A 193 17.45 -25.24 -0.81
CA GLY A 193 18.26 -24.28 -0.07
C GLY A 193 18.36 -24.62 1.41
N THR A 194 19.19 -23.90 2.14
CA THR A 194 19.35 -24.06 3.60
C THR A 194 19.25 -22.71 4.29
N VAL A 195 18.35 -22.57 5.24
CA VAL A 195 18.30 -21.43 6.16
C VAL A 195 19.13 -21.79 7.38
N THR A 196 20.27 -21.13 7.58
CA THR A 196 21.21 -21.42 8.67
C THR A 196 20.70 -20.96 10.03
N ILE A 197 19.95 -19.88 10.04
CA ILE A 197 19.25 -19.28 11.17
C ILE A 197 18.05 -18.48 10.69
N ALA A 198 16.96 -18.49 11.44
CA ALA A 198 15.86 -17.53 11.32
C ALA A 198 15.68 -16.85 12.69
N ALA A 199 16.00 -15.56 12.78
CA ALA A 199 16.00 -14.81 14.04
C ALA A 199 15.23 -13.50 13.91
N SER A 200 14.38 -13.20 14.88
CA SER A 200 13.66 -11.94 14.91
C SER A 200 14.55 -10.79 15.42
N HIS A 201 14.20 -9.58 14.96
CA HIS A 201 14.71 -8.32 15.51
C HIS A 201 13.54 -7.36 15.79
N GLU A 202 13.75 -6.42 16.70
CA GLU A 202 12.79 -5.37 17.00
C GLU A 202 13.13 -4.10 16.20
N ASP A 203 12.12 -3.35 15.80
CA ASP A 203 12.32 -2.02 15.23
C ASP A 203 12.62 -0.98 16.32
N GLY A 204 13.30 0.11 15.94
CA GLY A 204 13.57 1.24 16.83
C GLY A 204 14.64 1.02 17.90
N LYS A 205 15.39 -0.10 17.87
CA LYS A 205 16.54 -0.31 18.78
C LYS A 205 17.69 0.60 18.41
N ALA A 206 18.45 1.01 19.42
CA ALA A 206 19.67 1.78 19.23
C ALA A 206 20.90 0.90 18.90
N ASP A 207 20.84 -0.41 19.17
CA ASP A 207 21.95 -1.35 19.01
C ASP A 207 21.43 -2.74 18.60
N TYR A 208 21.99 -3.28 17.51
CA TYR A 208 21.67 -4.59 16.93
C TYR A 208 22.88 -5.57 17.01
N SER A 209 23.90 -5.27 17.78
CA SER A 209 25.14 -6.09 17.86
C SER A 209 24.89 -7.54 18.28
N ALA A 210 23.88 -7.78 19.12
CA ALA A 210 23.52 -9.12 19.57
C ALA A 210 22.89 -9.95 18.44
N GLU A 211 21.97 -9.36 17.69
CA GLU A 211 21.34 -9.99 16.53
C GLU A 211 22.36 -10.25 15.43
N VAL A 212 23.17 -9.25 15.08
CA VAL A 212 24.25 -9.38 14.08
C VAL A 212 25.24 -10.45 14.47
N GLY A 213 25.65 -10.51 15.77
CA GLY A 213 26.54 -11.54 16.27
C GLY A 213 25.98 -12.96 16.14
N ALA A 214 24.69 -13.15 16.40
CA ALA A 214 24.03 -14.45 16.22
C ALA A 214 23.93 -14.86 14.74
N LEU A 215 23.57 -13.91 13.85
CA LEU A 215 23.53 -14.13 12.40
C LEU A 215 24.92 -14.47 11.85
N ALA A 216 25.95 -13.73 12.24
CA ALA A 216 27.37 -13.99 11.86
C ALA A 216 27.83 -15.36 12.29
N ALA A 217 27.51 -15.79 13.52
CA ALA A 217 27.91 -17.11 14.06
C ALA A 217 27.21 -18.26 13.28
N ALA A 218 26.00 -18.07 12.77
CA ALA A 218 25.31 -19.06 11.96
C ALA A 218 25.85 -19.10 10.52
N GLY A 219 26.27 -17.94 9.98
CA GLY A 219 26.79 -17.79 8.62
C GLY A 219 25.73 -17.96 7.56
N GLY A 220 26.17 -17.92 6.30
CA GLY A 220 25.34 -18.01 5.09
C GLY A 220 26.02 -17.30 3.94
N ASP A 221 25.62 -17.61 2.69
CA ASP A 221 26.13 -16.91 1.50
C ASP A 221 25.66 -15.45 1.46
N VAL A 222 24.45 -15.20 1.93
CA VAL A 222 23.81 -13.88 2.00
C VAL A 222 22.93 -13.76 3.26
N LEU A 223 22.60 -12.52 3.65
CA LEU A 223 21.61 -12.24 4.70
C LEU A 223 20.28 -11.77 4.08
N VAL A 224 19.22 -12.51 4.33
CA VAL A 224 17.84 -12.07 4.02
C VAL A 224 17.33 -11.21 5.17
N VAL A 225 16.86 -10.01 4.87
CA VAL A 225 16.37 -9.04 5.87
C VAL A 225 14.89 -8.75 5.64
N ALA A 226 14.02 -9.57 6.21
CA ALA A 226 12.56 -9.37 6.18
C ALA A 226 12.15 -8.32 7.23
N GLY A 227 12.48 -7.05 6.97
CA GLY A 227 12.37 -5.94 7.91
C GLY A 227 11.85 -4.68 7.25
N TYR A 228 12.09 -3.55 7.90
CA TYR A 228 11.70 -2.24 7.45
C TYR A 228 12.91 -1.32 7.25
N LEU A 229 12.90 -0.59 6.12
CA LEU A 229 14.08 0.10 5.59
C LEU A 229 14.52 1.35 6.38
N ASP A 230 13.64 1.95 7.17
CA ASP A 230 13.98 3.19 7.89
C ASP A 230 14.43 2.94 9.35
N GLN A 231 14.26 1.71 9.87
CA GLN A 231 14.61 1.36 11.26
C GLN A 231 15.39 0.04 11.38
N GLY A 232 14.75 -1.02 11.90
CA GLY A 232 15.41 -2.28 12.30
C GLY A 232 16.20 -2.95 11.20
N GLY A 233 15.59 -3.09 10.01
CA GLY A 233 16.25 -3.68 8.85
C GLY A 233 17.53 -2.92 8.46
N LYS A 234 17.47 -1.59 8.40
CA LYS A 234 18.65 -0.74 8.15
C LYS A 234 19.73 -0.93 9.23
N GLY A 235 19.32 -0.98 10.50
CA GLY A 235 20.25 -1.16 11.62
C GLY A 235 21.00 -2.51 11.57
N ILE A 236 20.32 -3.59 11.20
CA ILE A 236 20.91 -4.90 10.98
C ILE A 236 21.92 -4.89 9.82
N ILE A 237 21.54 -4.27 8.68
CA ILE A 237 22.43 -4.15 7.52
C ILE A 237 23.68 -3.36 7.89
N GLN A 238 23.53 -2.18 8.49
CA GLN A 238 24.67 -1.36 8.92
C GLN A 238 25.59 -2.10 9.88
N GLY A 239 25.05 -2.73 10.92
CA GLY A 239 25.85 -3.52 11.88
C GLY A 239 26.55 -4.72 11.24
N SER A 240 25.94 -5.35 10.22
CA SER A 240 26.56 -6.43 9.47
C SER A 240 27.75 -5.95 8.63
N LEU A 241 27.63 -4.81 7.97
CA LEU A 241 28.68 -4.17 7.20
C LEU A 241 29.84 -3.71 8.11
N ASP A 242 29.51 -3.03 9.22
CA ASP A 242 30.51 -2.53 10.20
C ASP A 242 31.37 -3.64 10.80
N THR A 243 30.81 -4.84 10.95
CA THR A 243 31.51 -6.01 11.52
C THR A 243 32.09 -6.94 10.47
N GLY A 244 31.75 -6.75 9.18
CA GLY A 244 32.08 -7.66 8.10
C GLY A 244 31.37 -9.03 8.21
N ALA A 245 30.22 -9.07 8.88
CA ALA A 245 29.43 -10.30 9.07
C ALA A 245 28.78 -10.75 7.76
N PHE A 246 28.22 -9.81 6.99
CA PHE A 246 27.65 -10.03 5.65
C PHE A 246 27.92 -8.80 4.77
N GLU A 247 28.14 -9.06 3.47
CA GLU A 247 28.39 -8.02 2.46
C GLU A 247 27.28 -7.95 1.41
N THR A 248 26.42 -8.97 1.35
CA THR A 248 25.30 -9.03 0.37
C THR A 248 24.01 -9.33 1.08
N PHE A 249 23.00 -8.53 0.77
CA PHE A 249 21.69 -8.61 1.40
C PHE A 249 20.59 -8.92 0.38
N VAL A 250 19.61 -9.70 0.81
CA VAL A 250 18.37 -9.90 0.06
C VAL A 250 17.30 -9.01 0.68
N LEU A 251 16.74 -8.14 -0.14
CA LEU A 251 15.85 -7.05 0.24
C LEU A 251 14.43 -7.35 -0.25
N PRO A 252 13.53 -7.88 0.60
CA PRO A 252 12.11 -7.95 0.28
C PRO A 252 11.46 -6.56 0.28
N ASP A 253 10.19 -6.52 -0.03
CA ASP A 253 9.38 -5.32 -0.27
C ASP A 253 9.52 -4.21 0.80
N GLY A 254 9.49 -4.57 2.10
CA GLY A 254 9.68 -3.62 3.21
C GLY A 254 11.08 -3.03 3.33
N MET A 255 12.05 -3.55 2.56
CA MET A 255 13.44 -3.09 2.52
C MET A 255 13.83 -2.38 1.21
N VAL A 256 12.91 -2.28 0.24
CA VAL A 256 13.17 -1.63 -1.05
C VAL A 256 12.70 -0.18 -1.03
N GLY A 257 13.62 0.74 -1.25
CA GLY A 257 13.36 2.18 -1.33
C GLY A 257 14.67 2.97 -1.35
N ASP A 258 14.62 4.19 -1.88
CA ASP A 258 15.83 5.01 -2.09
C ASP A 258 16.47 5.49 -0.79
N SER A 259 15.72 5.53 0.33
CA SER A 259 16.25 5.94 1.64
C SER A 259 17.34 4.98 2.14
N LEU A 260 17.26 3.69 1.81
CA LEU A 260 18.23 2.70 2.26
C LEU A 260 19.60 2.87 1.59
N PRO A 261 19.74 2.86 0.25
CA PRO A 261 21.02 3.12 -0.40
C PRO A 261 21.52 4.54 -0.15
N ALA A 262 20.65 5.54 0.00
CA ALA A 262 21.06 6.88 0.37
C ALA A 262 21.70 6.97 1.77
N ALA A 263 21.26 6.12 2.71
CA ALA A 263 21.79 6.08 4.07
C ALA A 263 23.07 5.26 4.20
N ILE A 264 23.20 4.13 3.49
CA ILE A 264 24.30 3.17 3.62
C ILE A 264 25.40 3.42 2.59
N GLY A 265 25.06 3.91 1.40
CA GLY A 265 26.01 4.18 0.34
C GLY A 265 26.45 2.94 -0.45
N SER A 266 27.67 3.02 -1.02
CA SER A 266 28.22 2.02 -1.94
C SER A 266 28.38 0.61 -1.37
N ASP A 267 28.45 0.47 -0.04
CA ASP A 267 28.64 -0.82 0.60
C ASP A 267 27.40 -1.74 0.44
N LEU A 268 26.27 -1.17 0.05
CA LEU A 268 25.06 -1.92 -0.28
C LEU A 268 25.04 -2.45 -1.73
N ASN A 269 25.96 -2.02 -2.60
CA ASN A 269 26.00 -2.44 -4.00
C ASN A 269 26.11 -3.97 -4.13
N GLY A 270 25.35 -4.54 -5.08
CA GLY A 270 25.26 -5.98 -5.29
C GLY A 270 24.20 -6.67 -4.41
N SER A 271 23.63 -5.97 -3.43
CA SER A 271 22.43 -6.44 -2.74
C SER A 271 21.25 -6.41 -3.70
N PHE A 272 20.34 -7.36 -3.55
CA PHE A 272 19.25 -7.57 -4.51
C PHE A 272 17.96 -7.97 -3.79
N GLY A 273 16.86 -7.95 -4.51
CA GLY A 273 15.57 -8.32 -3.94
C GLY A 273 14.42 -8.18 -4.93
N GLN A 274 13.25 -8.00 -4.40
CA GLN A 274 12.04 -7.79 -5.19
C GLN A 274 10.99 -7.03 -4.37
N VAL A 275 10.12 -6.35 -5.10
CA VAL A 275 8.99 -5.58 -4.56
C VAL A 275 7.81 -5.75 -5.52
N PRO A 276 6.56 -5.67 -5.06
CA PRO A 276 5.43 -5.58 -5.97
C PRO A 276 5.65 -4.50 -7.03
N GLY A 277 5.28 -4.78 -8.27
CA GLY A 277 5.44 -3.84 -9.37
C GLY A 277 5.35 -4.51 -10.75
N THR A 278 5.00 -3.71 -11.75
CA THR A 278 4.75 -4.13 -13.12
C THR A 278 5.30 -3.10 -14.11
N ASP A 279 5.55 -3.52 -15.36
CA ASP A 279 5.87 -2.67 -16.52
C ASP A 279 4.65 -2.42 -17.42
N SER A 280 3.44 -2.57 -16.87
CA SER A 280 2.20 -2.37 -17.59
C SER A 280 2.03 -0.93 -18.09
N GLU A 281 1.15 -0.76 -19.10
CA GLU A 281 0.75 0.57 -19.57
C GLU A 281 0.20 1.43 -18.42
N GLY A 282 -0.55 0.82 -17.49
CA GLY A 282 -1.11 1.49 -16.32
C GLY A 282 -0.04 2.07 -15.40
N ALA A 283 1.03 1.31 -15.12
CA ALA A 283 2.16 1.79 -14.32
C ALA A 283 2.83 3.02 -14.96
N GLY A 284 3.04 3.00 -16.29
CA GLY A 284 3.60 4.12 -17.02
C GLY A 284 2.70 5.37 -17.00
N LYS A 285 1.39 5.19 -17.15
CA LYS A 285 0.42 6.29 -17.07
C LYS A 285 0.39 6.91 -15.68
N PHE A 286 0.35 6.08 -14.63
CA PHE A 286 0.34 6.55 -13.26
C PHE A 286 1.61 7.33 -12.90
N ALA A 287 2.79 6.79 -13.24
CA ALA A 287 4.05 7.47 -13.00
C ALA A 287 4.11 8.87 -13.66
N ALA A 288 3.50 9.01 -14.85
CA ALA A 288 3.41 10.30 -15.55
C ALA A 288 2.40 11.27 -14.88
N MET A 289 1.44 10.77 -14.11
CA MET A 289 0.47 11.59 -13.36
C MET A 289 1.00 12.07 -12.02
N ALA A 290 2.00 11.40 -11.45
CA ALA A 290 2.57 11.73 -10.14
C ALA A 290 3.18 13.14 -10.15
N GLN A 291 2.72 14.00 -9.25
CA GLN A 291 3.21 15.37 -9.11
C GLN A 291 3.63 15.64 -7.66
N GLY A 292 4.92 15.96 -7.49
CA GLY A 292 5.48 16.27 -6.18
C GLY A 292 5.80 15.04 -5.30
N TYR A 293 5.71 13.84 -5.86
CA TYR A 293 6.10 12.57 -5.26
C TYR A 293 6.58 11.59 -6.34
N ASP A 294 7.24 10.51 -5.94
CA ASP A 294 7.70 9.47 -6.87
C ASP A 294 6.62 8.39 -7.08
N GLY A 295 5.99 8.41 -8.27
CA GLY A 295 5.00 7.39 -8.66
C GLY A 295 5.60 6.00 -8.94
N THR A 296 6.93 5.85 -9.00
CA THR A 296 7.61 4.56 -9.14
C THR A 296 8.07 3.96 -7.82
N SER A 297 7.87 4.69 -6.72
CA SER A 297 8.15 4.23 -5.36
C SER A 297 7.29 2.99 -5.03
N PRO A 298 7.84 2.04 -4.26
CA PRO A 298 7.07 0.88 -3.80
C PRO A 298 5.72 1.28 -3.20
N PHE A 299 4.69 0.52 -3.55
CA PHE A 299 3.30 0.68 -3.08
C PHE A 299 2.59 2.01 -3.44
N ALA A 300 3.22 2.89 -4.22
CA ALA A 300 2.54 4.09 -4.71
C ALA A 300 1.41 3.74 -5.69
N ALA A 301 1.67 2.84 -6.64
CA ALA A 301 0.68 2.33 -7.59
C ALA A 301 -0.47 1.63 -6.88
N GLU A 302 -0.16 0.76 -5.92
CA GLU A 302 -1.13 0.03 -5.11
C GLU A 302 -2.00 0.97 -4.25
N SER A 303 -1.43 2.09 -3.77
CA SER A 303 -2.17 3.10 -2.99
C SER A 303 -3.17 3.87 -3.85
N TYR A 304 -2.80 4.23 -5.08
CA TYR A 304 -3.70 4.82 -6.05
C TYR A 304 -4.85 3.83 -6.38
N ASP A 305 -4.52 2.57 -6.64
CA ASP A 305 -5.50 1.53 -6.98
C ASP A 305 -6.46 1.24 -5.82
N ALA A 306 -5.98 1.22 -4.58
CA ALA A 306 -6.83 1.03 -3.40
C ALA A 306 -7.90 2.13 -3.28
N ALA A 307 -7.53 3.39 -3.50
CA ALA A 307 -8.48 4.50 -3.49
C ALA A 307 -9.46 4.42 -4.68
N ALA A 308 -8.95 4.12 -5.88
CA ALA A 308 -9.77 3.97 -7.07
C ALA A 308 -10.82 2.87 -6.92
N LEU A 309 -10.43 1.68 -6.40
CA LEU A 309 -11.34 0.55 -6.20
C LEU A 309 -12.47 0.88 -5.21
N ILE A 310 -12.18 1.58 -4.10
CA ILE A 310 -13.23 2.05 -3.18
C ILE A 310 -14.24 2.93 -3.90
N LEU A 311 -13.76 3.93 -4.65
CA LEU A 311 -14.62 4.90 -5.32
C LEU A 311 -15.42 4.29 -6.47
N LEU A 312 -14.81 3.40 -7.26
CA LEU A 312 -15.50 2.67 -8.32
C LEU A 312 -16.56 1.72 -7.76
N ALA A 313 -16.26 1.02 -6.65
CA ALA A 313 -17.23 0.16 -5.98
C ALA A 313 -18.43 0.95 -5.44
N MET A 314 -18.21 2.13 -4.84
CA MET A 314 -19.28 3.05 -4.43
C MET A 314 -20.12 3.50 -5.62
N GLN A 315 -19.50 3.86 -6.74
CA GLN A 315 -20.20 4.25 -7.96
C GLN A 315 -21.06 3.10 -8.51
N ALA A 316 -20.50 1.88 -8.56
CA ALA A 316 -21.20 0.67 -9.02
C ALA A 316 -22.40 0.33 -8.13
N ALA A 317 -22.29 0.57 -6.82
CA ALA A 317 -23.39 0.37 -5.87
C ALA A 317 -24.39 1.52 -5.84
N GLY A 318 -24.04 2.71 -6.35
CA GLY A 318 -24.83 3.93 -6.17
C GLY A 318 -24.93 4.38 -4.71
N SER A 319 -24.02 3.94 -3.85
CA SER A 319 -24.04 4.15 -2.39
C SER A 319 -22.63 4.26 -1.83
N SER A 320 -22.44 5.16 -0.87
CA SER A 320 -21.19 5.27 -0.10
C SER A 320 -21.24 4.47 1.22
N ASN A 321 -22.34 3.76 1.49
CA ASN A 321 -22.42 2.89 2.66
C ASN A 321 -21.64 1.59 2.40
N PRO A 322 -20.66 1.23 3.26
CA PRO A 322 -19.84 0.02 3.09
C PRO A 322 -20.64 -1.28 2.91
N ALA A 323 -21.78 -1.41 3.58
CA ALA A 323 -22.63 -2.60 3.45
C ALA A 323 -23.17 -2.80 2.02
N ASP A 324 -23.35 -1.71 1.27
CA ASP A 324 -23.90 -1.75 -0.08
C ASP A 324 -22.81 -1.97 -1.14
N TYR A 325 -21.61 -1.37 -0.95
CA TYR A 325 -20.58 -1.38 -1.98
C TYR A 325 -19.49 -2.47 -1.78
N LYS A 326 -19.32 -3.05 -0.60
CA LYS A 326 -18.26 -4.06 -0.35
C LYS A 326 -18.25 -5.21 -1.36
N GLY A 327 -19.44 -5.68 -1.74
CA GLY A 327 -19.58 -6.74 -2.75
C GLY A 327 -19.24 -6.30 -4.18
N LYS A 328 -19.12 -4.99 -4.41
CA LYS A 328 -18.77 -4.43 -5.71
C LYS A 328 -17.26 -4.29 -5.93
N VAL A 329 -16.45 -4.40 -4.89
CA VAL A 329 -14.98 -4.28 -5.02
C VAL A 329 -14.42 -5.34 -5.98
N MET A 330 -14.80 -6.59 -5.81
CA MET A 330 -14.38 -7.69 -6.69
C MET A 330 -14.97 -7.53 -8.12
N ASP A 331 -16.21 -7.04 -8.23
CA ASP A 331 -16.88 -6.85 -9.52
C ASP A 331 -16.14 -5.81 -10.39
N VAL A 332 -15.67 -4.70 -9.79
CA VAL A 332 -14.99 -3.64 -10.55
C VAL A 332 -13.51 -3.91 -10.76
N ALA A 333 -12.88 -4.74 -9.91
CA ALA A 333 -11.46 -5.08 -9.98
C ALA A 333 -11.12 -6.10 -11.06
N ASN A 334 -12.12 -6.83 -11.57
CA ASN A 334 -11.89 -8.00 -12.42
C ASN A 334 -12.80 -7.97 -13.66
N ALA A 335 -12.35 -8.66 -14.71
CA ALA A 335 -13.20 -8.90 -15.89
C ALA A 335 -14.48 -9.68 -15.52
N PRO A 336 -15.60 -9.51 -16.26
CA PRO A 336 -15.68 -8.80 -17.54
C PRO A 336 -15.86 -7.29 -17.40
N GLY A 337 -15.57 -6.53 -18.44
CA GLY A 337 -15.86 -5.10 -18.51
C GLY A 337 -14.90 -4.34 -19.42
N GLU A 338 -15.11 -3.04 -19.49
CA GLU A 338 -14.21 -2.11 -20.18
C GLU A 338 -12.93 -1.95 -19.34
N LYS A 339 -11.75 -2.14 -19.93
CA LYS A 339 -10.47 -1.93 -19.25
C LYS A 339 -10.27 -0.48 -18.87
N ILE A 340 -9.92 -0.25 -17.60
CA ILE A 340 -9.71 1.08 -17.02
C ILE A 340 -8.28 1.20 -16.52
N LEU A 341 -7.60 2.24 -16.97
CA LEU A 341 -6.23 2.60 -16.59
C LEU A 341 -6.23 3.95 -15.84
N PRO A 342 -5.11 4.31 -15.16
CA PRO A 342 -4.95 5.64 -14.59
C PRO A 342 -5.19 6.74 -15.62
N GLY A 343 -5.90 7.80 -15.22
CA GLY A 343 -6.39 8.87 -16.10
C GLY A 343 -7.76 8.57 -16.74
N GLU A 344 -8.34 7.40 -16.49
CA GLU A 344 -9.63 6.99 -17.08
C GLU A 344 -10.73 6.76 -16.02
N LEU A 345 -10.51 7.16 -14.74
CA LEU A 345 -11.53 7.00 -13.70
C LEU A 345 -12.83 7.71 -14.04
N GLY A 346 -12.77 8.90 -14.66
CA GLY A 346 -13.97 9.60 -15.13
C GLY A 346 -14.79 8.82 -16.18
N LYS A 347 -14.14 8.05 -17.05
CA LYS A 347 -14.77 7.13 -18.00
C LYS A 347 -15.41 5.94 -17.27
N ALA A 348 -14.71 5.35 -16.31
CA ALA A 348 -15.24 4.26 -15.50
C ALA A 348 -16.52 4.68 -14.76
N LEU A 349 -16.52 5.86 -14.15
CA LEU A 349 -17.69 6.40 -13.46
C LEU A 349 -18.92 6.55 -14.38
N GLU A 350 -18.72 6.97 -15.64
CA GLU A 350 -19.81 7.04 -16.63
C GLU A 350 -20.38 5.67 -16.98
N ILE A 351 -19.49 4.69 -17.22
CA ILE A 351 -19.89 3.32 -17.55
C ILE A 351 -20.71 2.73 -16.41
N LEU A 352 -20.22 2.84 -15.17
CA LEU A 352 -20.90 2.33 -13.99
C LEU A 352 -22.23 3.03 -13.71
N ALA A 353 -22.29 4.37 -13.91
CA ALA A 353 -23.54 5.13 -13.80
C ALA A 353 -24.61 4.71 -14.81
N ALA A 354 -24.19 4.23 -15.98
CA ALA A 354 -25.07 3.69 -17.00
C ALA A 354 -25.46 2.20 -16.77
N GLY A 355 -24.98 1.58 -15.70
CA GLY A 355 -25.20 0.17 -15.39
C GLY A 355 -24.33 -0.79 -16.21
N GLY A 356 -23.23 -0.29 -16.80
CA GLY A 356 -22.22 -1.10 -17.48
C GLY A 356 -21.20 -1.70 -16.52
N GLU A 357 -20.26 -2.49 -17.04
CA GLU A 357 -19.22 -3.19 -16.31
C GLU A 357 -17.84 -2.65 -16.67
N VAL A 358 -16.93 -2.61 -15.71
CA VAL A 358 -15.53 -2.23 -15.87
C VAL A 358 -14.61 -3.35 -15.41
N ASP A 359 -13.42 -3.42 -16.01
CA ASP A 359 -12.28 -4.24 -15.64
C ASP A 359 -11.15 -3.26 -15.23
N TYR A 360 -11.05 -2.98 -13.93
CA TYR A 360 -10.08 -2.03 -13.44
C TYR A 360 -8.68 -2.65 -13.36
N VAL A 361 -7.88 -2.38 -14.36
CA VAL A 361 -6.46 -2.82 -14.44
C VAL A 361 -5.56 -1.94 -13.57
N GLY A 362 -5.86 -0.65 -13.48
CA GLY A 362 -5.18 0.31 -12.62
C GLY A 362 -3.70 0.52 -12.92
N ALA A 363 -3.00 1.02 -11.90
CA ALA A 363 -1.57 1.33 -11.95
C ALA A 363 -0.69 0.10 -11.66
N SER A 364 -1.13 -0.80 -10.76
CA SER A 364 -0.38 -2.00 -10.35
C SER A 364 -0.71 -3.24 -11.18
N ASN A 365 -1.53 -3.11 -12.24
CA ASN A 365 -2.11 -4.24 -12.97
C ASN A 365 -2.85 -5.16 -12.01
N VAL A 366 -3.72 -4.54 -11.20
CA VAL A 366 -4.42 -5.24 -10.13
C VAL A 366 -5.46 -6.20 -10.70
N GLU A 367 -5.46 -7.42 -10.16
CA GLU A 367 -6.50 -8.42 -10.33
C GLU A 367 -6.71 -9.04 -8.96
N LEU A 368 -7.91 -8.95 -8.42
CA LEU A 368 -8.19 -9.47 -7.08
C LEU A 368 -8.61 -10.94 -7.15
N ILE A 369 -7.92 -11.78 -6.39
CA ILE A 369 -8.17 -13.22 -6.32
C ILE A 369 -8.56 -13.64 -4.90
N GLY A 370 -9.06 -14.86 -4.77
CA GLY A 370 -9.37 -15.46 -3.46
C GLY A 370 -10.30 -14.60 -2.63
N ALA A 371 -9.86 -14.22 -1.45
CA ALA A 371 -10.60 -13.38 -0.51
C ALA A 371 -10.52 -11.87 -0.81
N GLY A 372 -9.90 -11.45 -1.90
CA GLY A 372 -9.75 -10.04 -2.27
C GLY A 372 -8.32 -9.53 -2.16
N GLU A 373 -7.33 -10.36 -2.47
CA GLU A 373 -5.92 -9.99 -2.55
C GLU A 373 -5.43 -9.93 -4.00
N SER A 374 -4.44 -9.09 -4.29
CA SER A 374 -3.85 -9.02 -5.63
C SER A 374 -3.14 -10.32 -6.01
N ALA A 375 -3.34 -10.77 -7.25
CA ALA A 375 -2.62 -11.89 -7.84
C ALA A 375 -1.10 -11.66 -7.85
N GLY A 376 -0.67 -10.41 -7.97
CA GLY A 376 0.68 -9.90 -7.80
C GLY A 376 1.62 -10.13 -8.96
N ASN A 377 2.29 -9.04 -9.32
CA ASN A 377 3.46 -8.98 -10.17
C ASN A 377 4.63 -8.45 -9.33
N TYR A 378 5.85 -8.82 -9.64
CA TYR A 378 7.03 -8.38 -8.91
C TYR A 378 8.06 -7.75 -9.83
N ARG A 379 8.70 -6.73 -9.33
CA ARG A 379 9.90 -6.11 -9.89
C ARG A 379 11.12 -6.65 -9.14
N GLU A 380 11.99 -7.41 -9.81
CA GLU A 380 13.30 -7.77 -9.29
C GLU A 380 14.21 -6.55 -9.35
N ILE A 381 14.91 -6.30 -8.25
CA ILE A 381 15.81 -5.15 -8.11
C ILE A 381 17.22 -5.60 -7.73
N GLU A 382 18.17 -4.70 -8.00
CA GLU A 382 19.55 -4.76 -7.52
C GLU A 382 19.99 -3.35 -7.10
N ILE A 383 20.78 -3.25 -6.06
CA ILE A 383 21.40 -1.98 -5.68
C ILE A 383 22.68 -1.82 -6.50
N ALA A 384 22.73 -0.78 -7.32
CA ALA A 384 23.86 -0.46 -8.16
C ALA A 384 24.07 1.06 -8.24
N GLY A 385 25.28 1.54 -8.00
CA GLY A 385 25.60 2.96 -8.01
C GLY A 385 24.81 3.75 -6.96
N GLU A 386 24.60 3.15 -5.78
CA GLU A 386 23.84 3.76 -4.67
C GLU A 386 22.35 4.01 -4.98
N ALA A 387 21.79 3.27 -5.94
CA ALA A 387 20.40 3.41 -6.35
C ALA A 387 19.70 2.05 -6.49
N VAL A 388 18.39 2.03 -6.33
CA VAL A 388 17.55 0.87 -6.65
C VAL A 388 17.38 0.77 -8.16
N THR A 389 17.86 -0.31 -8.77
CA THR A 389 17.75 -0.54 -10.21
C THR A 389 16.85 -1.74 -10.50
N THR A 390 16.00 -1.62 -11.52
CA THR A 390 15.15 -2.73 -11.97
C THR A 390 15.97 -3.69 -12.83
N VAL A 391 15.94 -4.98 -12.47
CA VAL A 391 16.57 -6.06 -13.26
C VAL A 391 15.59 -6.62 -14.27
N LYS A 392 14.41 -7.06 -13.81
CA LYS A 392 13.30 -7.55 -14.65
C LYS A 392 11.99 -7.59 -13.86
N PHE A 393 10.89 -7.81 -14.56
CA PHE A 393 9.58 -8.10 -13.98
C PHE A 393 9.28 -9.60 -13.97
N ARG A 394 8.49 -10.06 -12.97
CA ARG A 394 8.21 -11.48 -12.72
C ARG A 394 6.72 -11.75 -12.48
#